data_658c5f084a93038522dca74265539a68
#
_entry.id   658c5f084a93038522dca74265539a68
#
_cell.length_a   1.000
_cell.length_b   1.000
_cell.length_c   1.000
_cell.angle_alpha   90.00
_cell.angle_beta   90.00
_cell.angle_gamma   90.00
#
_symmetry.space_group_name_H-M   'P 1'
#
loop_
_entity.id
_entity.type
_entity.pdbx_description
1 polymer ?
#
loop_
_entity_poly.entity_id
_entity_poly.type
_entity_poly.pdbx_seq_one_letter_code
_entity_poly.pdbx_strand_id
1 'polypeptide(L)'
;MLHCARVIPADDLPDELPGTLSAADAGTPLDVLRFVMEAGESGQRVALVTITGLIGSSSRPIGTLMGVAEDGRFAGSFSGGCIEAAVVAEAHEAIQEGRPRQVRYGAGSPYIDIRLPCGGGVDLLFHPNPDPGEIREAVACLEGREPLVLAQGRAGGLCILPGLARQVPGWQVPGWQGETFISWYAPPLGLVVVGHGAESVALVRLSVTLGIAPRLLSPDERVVMLAGTLGAHANLLTNPSSAPRLLADPWSAIVFLFHDHAWEPLLMEQALSQPWFFIGAMGSRGTHANRLETLRERGLPEEALARIIAPLGLIPSARDPGTMALSALAQVADGYRQALVMR
;
A
#
# COMPACT_ATOMS: atom_id res chain seq x y z
N MET A 1 36.86 18.02 9.79
CA MET A 1 36.19 17.86 11.10
C MET A 1 34.78 17.36 10.83
N LEU A 2 34.54 16.07 11.05
CA LEU A 2 33.21 15.47 10.92
C LEU A 2 32.38 15.95 12.13
N HIS A 3 31.31 16.70 11.87
CA HIS A 3 30.32 17.01 12.89
C HIS A 3 29.59 15.73 13.24
N CYS A 4 29.87 15.22 14.42
CA CYS A 4 29.18 14.09 15.00
C CYS A 4 27.71 14.52 15.23
N ALA A 5 26.77 13.91 14.53
CA ALA A 5 25.35 14.13 14.77
C ALA A 5 25.07 13.76 16.25
N ARG A 6 24.45 14.68 16.98
CA ARG A 6 24.09 14.48 18.39
C ARG A 6 22.93 13.48 18.43
N VAL A 7 23.19 12.29 18.93
CA VAL A 7 22.15 11.30 19.23
C VAL A 7 21.33 11.85 20.40
N ILE A 8 20.05 12.07 20.21
CA ILE A 8 19.11 12.45 21.27
C ILE A 8 18.79 11.17 22.04
N PRO A 9 19.05 11.08 23.36
CA PRO A 9 18.66 9.96 24.19
C PRO A 9 17.13 9.77 24.15
N ALA A 10 16.67 8.51 24.22
CA ALA A 10 15.23 8.20 24.18
C ALA A 10 14.44 8.90 25.31
N ASP A 11 15.07 9.14 26.46
CA ASP A 11 14.48 9.79 27.63
C ASP A 11 14.35 11.32 27.47
N ASP A 12 15.01 11.93 26.48
CA ASP A 12 14.96 13.36 26.19
C ASP A 12 13.98 13.69 25.03
N LEU A 13 13.29 12.69 24.48
CA LEU A 13 12.24 12.93 23.49
C LEU A 13 10.97 13.41 24.22
N PRO A 14 10.34 14.53 23.80
CA PRO A 14 9.05 14.93 24.34
C PRO A 14 8.02 13.82 24.08
N ASP A 15 7.18 13.54 25.06
CA ASP A 15 6.13 12.51 25.01
C ASP A 15 5.15 12.72 23.83
N GLU A 16 5.05 13.93 23.31
CA GLU A 16 4.34 14.26 22.08
C GLU A 16 5.15 15.29 21.29
N LEU A 17 5.71 14.89 20.14
CA LEU A 17 6.16 15.85 19.14
C LEU A 17 4.90 16.48 18.52
N PRO A 18 4.78 17.83 18.45
CA PRO A 18 3.69 18.47 17.72
C PRO A 18 3.77 18.03 16.25
N GLY A 19 2.75 17.34 15.77
CA GLY A 19 2.74 16.68 14.47
C GLY A 19 3.41 15.32 14.52
N THR A 20 3.04 14.46 15.49
CA THR A 20 3.48 13.06 15.54
C THR A 20 3.20 12.41 14.19
N LEU A 21 4.30 12.01 13.53
CA LEU A 21 4.27 11.08 12.40
C LEU A 21 3.52 9.82 12.88
N SER A 22 2.21 9.77 12.64
CA SER A 22 1.40 8.60 12.92
C SER A 22 1.85 7.47 11.98
N ALA A 23 1.60 6.22 12.34
CA ALA A 23 1.80 5.11 11.40
C ALA A 23 1.01 5.29 10.08
N ALA A 24 0.02 6.19 10.08
CA ALA A 24 -0.69 6.70 8.88
C ALA A 24 0.18 7.55 7.95
N ASP A 25 1.38 7.98 8.37
CA ASP A 25 2.29 8.78 7.53
C ASP A 25 2.94 7.99 6.38
N ALA A 26 2.86 6.68 6.40
CA ALA A 26 3.19 5.82 5.26
C ALA A 26 2.13 5.84 4.14
N GLY A 27 1.08 6.58 4.31
CA GLY A 27 -0.06 6.98 3.53
C GLY A 27 -0.33 6.26 2.21
N THR A 28 -0.99 5.11 2.28
CA THR A 28 -1.69 4.61 1.10
C THR A 28 -2.87 5.54 0.78
N PRO A 29 -3.39 5.56 -0.44
CA PRO A 29 -4.60 6.32 -0.77
C PRO A 29 -5.78 5.99 0.15
N LEU A 30 -5.89 4.73 0.60
CA LEU A 30 -6.91 4.31 1.56
C LEU A 30 -6.74 4.99 2.92
N ASP A 31 -5.52 5.10 3.43
CA ASP A 31 -5.27 5.73 4.74
C ASP A 31 -5.60 7.23 4.70
N VAL A 32 -5.24 7.90 3.59
CA VAL A 32 -5.59 9.31 3.40
C VAL A 32 -7.10 9.51 3.33
N LEU A 33 -7.81 8.68 2.58
CA LEU A 33 -9.27 8.76 2.45
C LEU A 33 -9.98 8.43 3.76
N ARG A 34 -9.49 7.46 4.55
CA ARG A 34 -9.99 7.17 5.90
C ARG A 34 -9.80 8.37 6.82
N PHE A 35 -8.62 8.98 6.82
CA PHE A 35 -8.39 10.19 7.61
C PHE A 35 -9.38 11.30 7.26
N VAL A 36 -9.61 11.57 5.97
CA VAL A 36 -10.58 12.57 5.50
C VAL A 36 -12.00 12.20 5.95
N MET A 37 -12.37 10.94 5.87
CA MET A 37 -13.67 10.42 6.33
C MET A 37 -13.84 10.63 7.84
N GLU A 38 -12.91 10.13 8.64
CA GLU A 38 -12.96 10.16 10.11
C GLU A 38 -12.95 11.60 10.67
N ALA A 39 -12.10 12.47 10.09
CA ALA A 39 -12.08 13.87 10.45
C ALA A 39 -13.42 14.57 10.10
N GLY A 40 -13.98 14.30 8.92
CA GLY A 40 -15.29 14.82 8.53
C GLY A 40 -16.42 14.32 9.43
N GLU A 41 -16.44 13.04 9.79
CA GLU A 41 -17.42 12.45 10.70
C GLU A 41 -17.32 12.98 12.14
N SER A 42 -16.12 13.41 12.55
CA SER A 42 -15.92 14.12 13.83
C SER A 42 -16.31 15.60 13.79
N GLY A 43 -16.88 16.07 12.69
CA GLY A 43 -17.35 17.44 12.53
C GLY A 43 -16.28 18.45 12.08
N GLN A 44 -15.09 17.99 11.70
CA GLN A 44 -14.04 18.82 11.15
C GLN A 44 -14.31 19.14 9.68
N ARG A 45 -13.98 20.35 9.25
CA ARG A 45 -13.85 20.64 7.82
C ARG A 45 -12.53 20.07 7.32
N VAL A 46 -12.51 19.56 6.11
CA VAL A 46 -11.36 18.84 5.56
C VAL A 46 -11.04 19.30 4.14
N ALA A 47 -9.81 19.12 3.71
CA ALA A 47 -9.43 19.22 2.30
C ALA A 47 -8.73 17.92 1.85
N LEU A 48 -9.09 17.46 0.65
CA LEU A 48 -8.33 16.45 -0.09
C LEU A 48 -7.41 17.16 -1.07
N VAL A 49 -6.11 16.91 -0.96
CA VAL A 49 -5.09 17.52 -1.81
C VAL A 49 -4.49 16.46 -2.70
N THR A 50 -4.32 16.75 -3.99
CA THR A 50 -3.86 15.79 -5.00
C THR A 50 -2.74 16.37 -5.84
N ILE A 51 -1.65 15.61 -6.07
CA ILE A 51 -0.63 15.97 -7.07
C ILE A 51 -1.24 15.81 -8.46
N THR A 52 -1.34 16.92 -9.21
CA THR A 52 -1.92 16.94 -10.55
C THR A 52 -0.91 17.18 -11.67
N GLY A 53 0.33 17.54 -11.32
CA GLY A 53 1.41 17.75 -12.28
C GLY A 53 2.78 17.77 -11.62
N LEU A 54 3.81 17.44 -12.38
CA LEU A 54 5.21 17.42 -11.94
C LEU A 54 6.11 18.09 -12.97
N ILE A 55 7.11 18.82 -12.49
CA ILE A 55 8.22 19.35 -13.27
C ILE A 55 9.52 18.78 -12.70
N GLY A 56 10.32 18.10 -13.53
CA GLY A 56 11.56 17.46 -13.09
C GLY A 56 11.32 16.23 -12.22
N SER A 57 12.25 15.99 -11.28
CA SER A 57 12.20 14.83 -10.39
C SER A 57 11.27 15.08 -9.18
N SER A 58 10.48 14.11 -8.83
CA SER A 58 9.66 14.11 -7.62
C SER A 58 9.77 12.78 -6.90
N SER A 59 9.67 12.82 -5.57
CA SER A 59 9.62 11.61 -4.73
C SER A 59 8.26 10.91 -4.78
N ARG A 60 7.22 11.61 -5.24
CA ARG A 60 5.85 11.09 -5.32
C ARG A 60 5.30 11.22 -6.73
N PRO A 61 4.52 10.24 -7.21
CA PRO A 61 3.90 10.29 -8.54
C PRO A 61 2.68 11.22 -8.58
N ILE A 62 2.26 11.56 -9.80
CA ILE A 62 0.98 12.22 -10.05
C ILE A 62 -0.15 11.32 -9.50
N GLY A 63 -1.17 11.94 -8.91
CA GLY A 63 -2.28 11.25 -8.24
C GLY A 63 -2.03 10.97 -6.76
N THR A 64 -0.83 11.25 -6.20
CA THR A 64 -0.61 11.14 -4.75
C THR A 64 -1.57 12.04 -3.98
N LEU A 65 -2.14 11.51 -2.89
CA LEU A 65 -3.11 12.19 -2.03
C LEU A 65 -2.50 12.65 -0.72
N MET A 66 -3.06 13.71 -0.17
CA MET A 66 -2.86 14.17 1.21
C MET A 66 -4.21 14.69 1.74
N GLY A 67 -4.62 14.27 2.92
CA GLY A 67 -5.79 14.79 3.62
C GLY A 67 -5.37 15.83 4.65
N VAL A 68 -6.08 16.94 4.77
CA VAL A 68 -5.81 17.99 5.77
C VAL A 68 -7.11 18.33 6.47
N ALA A 69 -7.11 18.33 7.82
CA ALA A 69 -8.22 18.78 8.65
C ALA A 69 -8.02 20.22 9.12
N GLU A 70 -9.10 20.91 9.45
CA GLU A 70 -9.07 22.31 9.88
C GLU A 70 -8.30 22.56 11.19
N ASP A 71 -8.10 21.53 12.01
CA ASP A 71 -7.26 21.61 13.23
C ASP A 71 -5.75 21.47 12.93
N GLY A 72 -5.35 21.34 11.67
CA GLY A 72 -3.96 21.22 11.22
C GLY A 72 -3.42 19.79 11.16
N ARG A 73 -4.17 18.78 11.62
CA ARG A 73 -3.79 17.38 11.41
C ARG A 73 -3.86 17.03 9.93
N PHE A 74 -3.00 16.16 9.50
CA PHE A 74 -2.98 15.68 8.11
C PHE A 74 -2.53 14.21 8.00
N ALA A 75 -2.85 13.59 6.88
CA ALA A 75 -2.38 12.27 6.48
C ALA A 75 -1.84 12.31 5.05
N GLY A 76 -0.76 11.57 4.78
CA GLY A 76 -0.06 11.59 3.51
C GLY A 76 1.09 12.60 3.48
N SER A 77 1.96 12.49 2.45
CA SER A 77 3.12 13.37 2.28
C SER A 77 3.49 13.48 0.80
N PHE A 78 3.90 14.67 0.38
CA PHE A 78 4.33 14.97 -0.98
C PHE A 78 5.84 15.07 -1.14
N SER A 79 6.55 15.50 -0.10
CA SER A 79 7.98 15.82 -0.20
C SER A 79 8.83 15.28 0.96
N GLY A 80 8.19 14.65 1.96
CA GLY A 80 8.88 14.20 3.17
C GLY A 80 9.26 15.35 4.11
N GLY A 81 8.43 16.41 4.19
CA GLY A 81 8.55 17.50 5.14
C GLY A 81 8.87 18.87 4.54
N CYS A 82 9.25 18.96 3.27
CA CYS A 82 9.71 20.23 2.68
C CYS A 82 8.58 21.25 2.42
N ILE A 83 7.40 20.77 2.00
CA ILE A 83 6.27 21.65 1.62
C ILE A 83 5.00 21.38 2.44
N GLU A 84 4.99 20.38 3.30
CA GLU A 84 3.79 19.95 4.01
C GLU A 84 3.17 21.09 4.83
N ALA A 85 3.99 21.90 5.51
CA ALA A 85 3.49 23.07 6.25
C ALA A 85 2.80 24.11 5.34
N ALA A 86 3.37 24.34 4.14
CA ALA A 86 2.77 25.25 3.16
C ALA A 86 1.48 24.65 2.57
N VAL A 87 1.44 23.33 2.35
CA VAL A 87 0.25 22.61 1.88
C VAL A 87 -0.87 22.70 2.93
N VAL A 88 -0.56 22.51 4.22
CA VAL A 88 -1.53 22.65 5.31
C VAL A 88 -2.09 24.08 5.37
N ALA A 89 -1.24 25.10 5.26
CA ALA A 89 -1.68 26.50 5.25
C ALA A 89 -2.62 26.78 4.06
N GLU A 90 -2.27 26.36 2.86
CA GLU A 90 -3.08 26.53 1.65
C GLU A 90 -4.40 25.74 1.72
N ALA A 91 -4.37 24.53 2.32
CA ALA A 91 -5.57 23.75 2.55
C ALA A 91 -6.55 24.44 3.50
N HIS A 92 -6.05 25.09 4.56
CA HIS A 92 -6.87 25.90 5.46
C HIS A 92 -7.55 27.07 4.74
N GLU A 93 -6.84 27.76 3.86
CA GLU A 93 -7.44 28.82 3.05
C GLU A 93 -8.53 28.25 2.12
N ALA A 94 -8.26 27.14 1.44
CA ALA A 94 -9.25 26.48 0.60
C ALA A 94 -10.50 26.05 1.39
N ILE A 95 -10.32 25.50 2.61
CA ILE A 95 -11.41 25.12 3.52
C ILE A 95 -12.24 26.35 3.91
N GLN A 96 -11.60 27.47 4.23
CA GLN A 96 -12.29 28.71 4.61
C GLN A 96 -13.07 29.32 3.46
N GLU A 97 -12.48 29.34 2.26
CA GLU A 97 -13.12 29.88 1.06
C GLU A 97 -14.21 28.95 0.49
N GLY A 98 -14.16 27.64 0.84
CA GLY A 98 -15.11 26.64 0.37
C GLY A 98 -15.03 26.37 -1.13
N ARG A 99 -13.91 26.65 -1.78
CA ARG A 99 -13.70 26.45 -3.22
C ARG A 99 -12.34 25.81 -3.53
N PRO A 100 -12.24 25.00 -4.58
CA PRO A 100 -10.98 24.40 -4.99
C PRO A 100 -9.93 25.46 -5.34
N ARG A 101 -8.67 25.10 -5.08
CA ARG A 101 -7.51 25.93 -5.43
C ARG A 101 -6.49 25.06 -6.17
N GLN A 102 -5.76 25.65 -7.09
CA GLN A 102 -4.66 25.00 -7.77
C GLN A 102 -3.38 25.80 -7.54
N VAL A 103 -2.38 25.17 -6.96
CA VAL A 103 -1.14 25.84 -6.53
C VAL A 103 0.07 25.05 -7.02
N ARG A 104 1.07 25.77 -7.50
CA ARG A 104 2.37 25.21 -7.86
C ARG A 104 3.40 25.57 -6.82
N TYR A 105 4.16 24.57 -6.35
CA TYR A 105 5.33 24.74 -5.48
C TYR A 105 6.61 24.33 -6.21
N GLY A 106 7.74 24.95 -5.87
CA GLY A 106 9.04 24.67 -6.48
C GLY A 106 9.26 25.34 -7.84
N ALA A 107 9.82 24.65 -8.80
CA ALA A 107 10.17 25.21 -10.10
C ALA A 107 8.92 25.76 -10.83
N GLY A 108 9.01 27.04 -11.25
CA GLY A 108 7.92 27.75 -11.91
C GLY A 108 6.79 28.21 -10.98
N SER A 109 6.98 28.12 -9.66
CA SER A 109 6.06 28.66 -8.64
C SER A 109 6.14 30.18 -8.55
N PRO A 110 5.03 30.88 -8.29
CA PRO A 110 5.05 32.27 -7.89
C PRO A 110 5.61 32.50 -6.47
N TYR A 111 5.69 31.46 -5.65
CA TYR A 111 6.23 31.51 -4.29
C TYR A 111 7.74 31.33 -4.31
N ILE A 112 8.49 32.45 -4.26
CA ILE A 112 9.95 32.47 -4.40
C ILE A 112 10.66 31.77 -3.24
N ASP A 113 10.07 31.73 -2.06
CA ASP A 113 10.68 31.24 -0.82
C ASP A 113 10.54 29.70 -0.64
N ILE A 114 9.70 29.03 -1.43
CA ILE A 114 9.49 27.58 -1.34
C ILE A 114 10.24 26.87 -2.47
N ARG A 115 11.47 26.44 -2.17
CA ARG A 115 12.29 25.68 -3.09
C ARG A 115 12.29 24.20 -2.69
N LEU A 116 11.94 23.33 -3.65
CA LEU A 116 12.13 21.89 -3.46
C LEU A 116 13.64 21.56 -3.60
N PRO A 117 14.22 20.81 -2.64
CA PRO A 117 15.64 20.43 -2.70
C PRO A 117 16.04 19.67 -3.96
N CYS A 118 15.09 18.94 -4.58
CA CYS A 118 15.29 18.24 -5.85
C CYS A 118 15.28 19.17 -7.08
N GLY A 119 15.03 20.48 -6.90
CA GLY A 119 14.93 21.44 -7.99
C GLY A 119 13.69 21.28 -8.89
N GLY A 120 12.77 20.36 -8.54
CA GLY A 120 11.53 20.11 -9.27
C GLY A 120 10.40 21.07 -8.90
N GLY A 121 9.25 20.88 -9.54
CA GLY A 121 7.99 21.57 -9.22
C GLY A 121 6.84 20.58 -9.12
N VAL A 122 5.86 20.90 -8.28
CA VAL A 122 4.65 20.11 -8.07
C VAL A 122 3.41 20.99 -8.19
N ASP A 123 2.44 20.55 -8.99
CA ASP A 123 1.11 21.14 -9.08
C ASP A 123 0.16 20.39 -8.15
N LEU A 124 -0.49 21.09 -7.25
CA LEU A 124 -1.44 20.55 -6.29
C LEU A 124 -2.84 21.10 -6.56
N LEU A 125 -3.84 20.22 -6.53
CA LEU A 125 -5.25 20.56 -6.50
C LEU A 125 -5.76 20.35 -5.07
N PHE A 126 -6.27 21.42 -4.47
CA PHE A 126 -6.90 21.44 -3.16
C PHE A 126 -8.41 21.36 -3.36
N HIS A 127 -9.03 20.31 -2.84
CA HIS A 127 -10.47 20.10 -2.91
C HIS A 127 -11.06 20.16 -1.51
N PRO A 128 -11.59 21.34 -1.08
CA PRO A 128 -12.13 21.52 0.26
C PRO A 128 -13.51 20.87 0.38
N ASN A 129 -13.80 20.38 1.58
CA ASN A 129 -15.09 19.85 2.00
C ASN A 129 -15.73 18.90 0.97
N PRO A 130 -15.01 17.83 0.54
CA PRO A 130 -15.56 16.85 -0.37
C PRO A 130 -16.84 16.24 0.22
N ASP A 131 -17.76 15.82 -0.62
CA ASP A 131 -19.01 15.18 -0.16
C ASP A 131 -18.70 13.96 0.71
N PRO A 132 -19.22 13.89 1.96
CA PRO A 132 -18.94 12.77 2.86
C PRO A 132 -19.44 11.42 2.34
N GLY A 133 -20.46 11.40 1.47
CA GLY A 133 -20.97 10.20 0.82
C GLY A 133 -19.95 9.65 -0.17
N GLU A 134 -19.39 10.51 -1.02
CA GLU A 134 -18.35 10.16 -1.98
C GLU A 134 -17.08 9.62 -1.28
N ILE A 135 -16.66 10.27 -0.19
CA ILE A 135 -15.48 9.79 0.57
C ILE A 135 -15.73 8.43 1.22
N ARG A 136 -16.91 8.20 1.82
CA ARG A 136 -17.27 6.88 2.37
C ARG A 136 -17.33 5.81 1.29
N GLU A 137 -17.87 6.12 0.11
CA GLU A 137 -17.88 5.20 -1.02
C GLU A 137 -16.45 4.88 -1.50
N ALA A 138 -15.56 5.89 -1.56
CA ALA A 138 -14.15 5.70 -1.92
C ALA A 138 -13.44 4.74 -0.95
N VAL A 139 -13.62 4.94 0.35
CA VAL A 139 -13.08 4.07 1.38
C VAL A 139 -13.64 2.65 1.24
N ALA A 140 -14.97 2.52 1.12
CA ALA A 140 -15.63 1.23 0.98
C ALA A 140 -15.18 0.46 -0.27
N CYS A 141 -14.92 1.15 -1.38
CA CYS A 141 -14.38 0.57 -2.61
C CYS A 141 -13.02 -0.10 -2.36
N LEU A 142 -12.07 0.65 -1.79
CA LEU A 142 -10.71 0.14 -1.55
C LEU A 142 -10.67 -0.93 -0.44
N GLU A 143 -11.50 -0.80 0.62
CA GLU A 143 -11.68 -1.83 1.65
C GLU A 143 -12.31 -3.10 1.09
N GLY A 144 -13.28 -2.94 0.20
CA GLY A 144 -13.90 -4.04 -0.56
C GLY A 144 -12.97 -4.67 -1.60
N ARG A 145 -11.71 -4.27 -1.65
CA ARG A 145 -10.70 -4.77 -2.60
C ARG A 145 -11.05 -4.49 -4.07
N GLU A 146 -11.81 -3.42 -4.30
CA GLU A 146 -12.14 -2.93 -5.64
C GLU A 146 -11.29 -1.70 -5.96
N PRO A 147 -10.80 -1.56 -7.20
CA PRO A 147 -10.07 -0.36 -7.61
C PRO A 147 -10.99 0.85 -7.71
N LEU A 148 -10.46 2.01 -7.36
CA LEU A 148 -11.15 3.29 -7.31
C LEU A 148 -10.71 4.21 -8.44
N VAL A 149 -11.67 4.84 -9.12
CA VAL A 149 -11.43 5.99 -10.00
C VAL A 149 -12.04 7.22 -9.36
N LEU A 150 -11.20 8.23 -9.14
CA LEU A 150 -11.59 9.50 -8.55
C LEU A 150 -11.51 10.60 -9.60
N ALA A 151 -12.60 11.33 -9.79
CA ALA A 151 -12.69 12.48 -10.66
C ALA A 151 -12.85 13.76 -9.82
N GLN A 152 -11.96 14.74 -10.02
CA GLN A 152 -11.91 15.99 -9.28
C GLN A 152 -11.99 17.17 -10.25
N GLY A 153 -13.06 17.96 -10.14
CA GLY A 153 -13.24 19.14 -10.97
C GLY A 153 -12.39 20.32 -10.51
N ARG A 154 -11.79 21.04 -11.44
CA ARG A 154 -11.02 22.26 -11.18
C ARG A 154 -11.85 23.35 -10.47
N ALA A 155 -13.11 23.48 -10.83
CA ALA A 155 -14.05 24.44 -10.23
C ALA A 155 -14.84 23.89 -9.04
N GLY A 156 -14.64 22.61 -8.72
CA GLY A 156 -15.36 21.88 -7.66
C GLY A 156 -15.98 20.59 -8.20
N GLY A 157 -16.58 19.84 -7.27
CA GLY A 157 -17.09 18.50 -7.56
C GLY A 157 -15.99 17.45 -7.47
N LEU A 158 -16.23 16.48 -6.59
CA LEU A 158 -15.44 15.26 -6.47
C LEU A 158 -16.45 14.12 -6.60
N CYS A 159 -16.19 13.17 -7.47
CA CYS A 159 -17.04 11.99 -7.60
C CYS A 159 -16.23 10.74 -7.86
N ILE A 160 -16.80 9.63 -7.46
CA ILE A 160 -16.28 8.30 -7.75
C ILE A 160 -16.95 7.83 -9.04
N LEU A 161 -16.16 7.17 -9.89
CA LEU A 161 -16.64 6.56 -11.13
C LEU A 161 -16.62 5.03 -10.96
N PRO A 162 -17.63 4.43 -10.29
CA PRO A 162 -17.68 3.01 -10.05
C PRO A 162 -17.78 2.23 -11.37
N GLY A 163 -17.09 1.11 -11.45
CA GLY A 163 -17.10 0.25 -12.63
C GLY A 163 -16.22 0.70 -13.79
N LEU A 164 -15.78 1.96 -13.84
CA LEU A 164 -14.88 2.41 -14.90
C LEU A 164 -13.51 1.72 -14.78
N ALA A 165 -13.07 1.45 -13.56
CA ALA A 165 -11.84 0.73 -13.31
C ALA A 165 -11.81 -0.70 -13.88
N ARG A 166 -12.98 -1.32 -14.10
CA ARG A 166 -13.11 -2.65 -14.71
C ARG A 166 -13.21 -2.62 -16.24
N GLN A 167 -13.53 -1.47 -16.82
CA GLN A 167 -13.82 -1.33 -18.26
C GLN A 167 -12.63 -0.82 -19.07
N VAL A 168 -11.62 -0.24 -18.42
CA VAL A 168 -10.47 0.31 -19.11
C VAL A 168 -9.31 -0.69 -19.03
N PRO A 169 -8.82 -1.22 -20.16
CA PRO A 169 -7.63 -2.05 -20.20
C PRO A 169 -6.41 -1.20 -19.79
N GLY A 170 -5.77 -1.60 -18.72
CA GLY A 170 -4.58 -0.94 -18.17
C GLY A 170 -4.91 0.26 -17.28
N TRP A 171 -4.02 0.53 -16.32
CA TRP A 171 -4.06 1.72 -15.49
C TRP A 171 -3.68 2.91 -16.35
N GLN A 172 -4.63 3.80 -16.59
CA GLN A 172 -4.31 5.05 -17.26
C GLN A 172 -3.49 5.94 -16.32
N VAL A 173 -2.50 6.60 -16.88
CA VAL A 173 -1.72 7.59 -16.12
C VAL A 173 -2.70 8.67 -15.63
N PRO A 174 -2.69 8.99 -14.30
CA PRO A 174 -3.51 10.07 -13.78
C PRO A 174 -3.29 11.36 -14.57
N GLY A 175 -4.35 12.11 -14.85
CA GLY A 175 -4.21 13.32 -15.64
C GLY A 175 -5.49 14.11 -15.85
N TRP A 176 -5.33 15.27 -16.44
CA TRP A 176 -6.42 16.17 -16.77
C TRP A 176 -7.16 15.71 -18.03
N GLN A 177 -8.48 15.65 -17.92
CA GLN A 177 -9.42 15.51 -19.05
C GLN A 177 -10.32 16.74 -19.06
N GLY A 178 -9.93 17.74 -19.87
CA GLY A 178 -10.56 19.07 -19.81
C GLY A 178 -10.37 19.72 -18.44
N GLU A 179 -11.45 20.03 -17.76
CA GLU A 179 -11.45 20.66 -16.43
C GLU A 179 -11.52 19.63 -15.27
N THR A 180 -11.45 18.33 -15.57
CA THR A 180 -11.54 17.27 -14.56
C THR A 180 -10.23 16.51 -14.48
N PHE A 181 -9.69 16.37 -13.29
CA PHE A 181 -8.52 15.51 -13.01
C PHE A 181 -9.00 14.10 -12.66
N ILE A 182 -8.54 13.13 -13.42
CA ILE A 182 -8.88 11.71 -13.21
C ILE A 182 -7.67 11.01 -12.59
N SER A 183 -7.90 10.29 -11.51
CA SER A 183 -6.87 9.47 -10.83
C SER A 183 -7.40 8.07 -10.51
N TRP A 184 -6.46 7.11 -10.45
CA TRP A 184 -6.74 5.69 -10.27
C TRP A 184 -6.02 5.19 -9.05
N TYR A 185 -6.71 4.42 -8.21
CA TYR A 185 -6.14 3.86 -6.99
C TYR A 185 -6.47 2.38 -6.90
N ALA A 186 -5.43 1.58 -6.69
CA ALA A 186 -5.59 0.17 -6.39
C ALA A 186 -5.86 -0.03 -4.90
N PRO A 187 -6.55 -1.11 -4.53
CA PRO A 187 -6.58 -1.57 -3.15
C PRO A 187 -5.16 -1.77 -2.61
N PRO A 188 -4.91 -1.55 -1.31
CA PRO A 188 -3.59 -1.79 -0.73
C PRO A 188 -3.09 -3.21 -0.99
N LEU A 189 -1.76 -3.37 -1.02
CA LEU A 189 -1.12 -4.69 -1.13
C LEU A 189 -1.69 -5.65 -0.08
N GLY A 190 -2.32 -6.73 -0.53
CA GLY A 190 -2.72 -7.85 0.31
C GLY A 190 -1.61 -8.90 0.39
N LEU A 191 -1.38 -9.48 1.57
CA LEU A 191 -0.38 -10.52 1.75
C LEU A 191 -0.94 -11.70 2.54
N VAL A 192 -0.87 -12.89 1.95
CA VAL A 192 -1.16 -14.15 2.64
C VAL A 192 0.15 -14.90 2.82
N VAL A 193 0.48 -15.21 4.07
CA VAL A 193 1.63 -16.01 4.46
C VAL A 193 1.15 -17.39 4.84
N VAL A 194 1.66 -18.41 4.17
CA VAL A 194 1.33 -19.83 4.43
C VAL A 194 2.60 -20.53 4.88
N GLY A 195 2.67 -20.93 6.13
CA GLY A 195 3.90 -21.54 6.64
C GLY A 195 3.97 -21.61 8.16
N HIS A 196 5.13 -22.01 8.64
CA HIS A 196 5.47 -22.10 10.07
C HIS A 196 6.90 -21.62 10.32
N GLY A 197 7.28 -21.56 11.58
CA GLY A 197 8.65 -21.21 11.96
C GLY A 197 8.94 -19.71 12.02
N ALA A 198 10.21 -19.41 12.23
CA ALA A 198 10.67 -18.05 12.47
C ALA A 198 10.55 -17.12 11.24
N GLU A 199 10.67 -17.67 10.05
CA GLU A 199 10.55 -16.94 8.78
C GLU A 199 9.14 -16.36 8.60
N SER A 200 8.11 -17.16 8.90
CA SER A 200 6.71 -16.72 8.84
C SER A 200 6.44 -15.59 9.83
N VAL A 201 6.94 -15.72 11.08
CA VAL A 201 6.81 -14.68 12.11
C VAL A 201 7.55 -13.41 11.72
N ALA A 202 8.77 -13.53 11.19
CA ALA A 202 9.56 -12.38 10.74
C ALA A 202 8.88 -11.63 9.60
N LEU A 203 8.32 -12.34 8.63
CA LEU A 203 7.59 -11.74 7.51
C LEU A 203 6.31 -11.05 7.97
N VAL A 204 5.52 -11.67 8.85
CA VAL A 204 4.33 -11.05 9.45
C VAL A 204 4.69 -9.77 10.19
N ARG A 205 5.70 -9.82 11.07
CA ARG A 205 6.15 -8.65 11.84
C ARG A 205 6.58 -7.50 10.93
N LEU A 206 7.41 -7.78 9.94
CA LEU A 206 7.88 -6.76 8.99
C LEU A 206 6.72 -6.16 8.20
N SER A 207 5.78 -6.99 7.74
CA SER A 207 4.59 -6.53 7.00
C SER A 207 3.72 -5.58 7.82
N VAL A 208 3.43 -5.94 9.08
CA VAL A 208 2.65 -5.08 9.99
C VAL A 208 3.36 -3.75 10.23
N THR A 209 4.69 -3.78 10.46
CA THR A 209 5.49 -2.57 10.66
C THR A 209 5.42 -1.62 9.46
N LEU A 210 5.24 -2.16 8.24
CA LEU A 210 5.09 -1.38 7.01
C LEU A 210 3.64 -1.05 6.64
N GLY A 211 2.68 -1.26 7.57
CA GLY A 211 1.27 -0.98 7.33
C GLY A 211 0.55 -1.97 6.41
N ILE A 212 1.20 -3.09 6.06
CA ILE A 212 0.57 -4.17 5.32
C ILE A 212 -0.14 -5.08 6.33
N ALA A 213 -1.44 -5.34 6.14
CA ALA A 213 -2.21 -6.25 6.98
C ALA A 213 -2.05 -7.71 6.49
N PRO A 214 -1.14 -8.52 7.05
CA PRO A 214 -0.93 -9.88 6.60
C PRO A 214 -1.99 -10.82 7.17
N ARG A 215 -2.34 -11.84 6.39
CA ARG A 215 -3.08 -13.01 6.84
C ARG A 215 -2.13 -14.20 6.93
N LEU A 216 -2.04 -14.83 8.11
CA LEU A 216 -1.22 -16.02 8.31
C LEU A 216 -2.10 -17.28 8.32
N LEU A 217 -1.63 -18.32 7.63
CA LEU A 217 -2.15 -19.68 7.71
C LEU A 217 -1.00 -20.59 8.19
N SER A 218 -1.12 -21.20 9.36
CA SER A 218 -0.06 -22.04 9.94
C SER A 218 -0.62 -23.26 10.66
N PRO A 219 0.03 -24.43 10.57
CA PRO A 219 -0.28 -25.58 11.41
C PRO A 219 0.33 -25.48 12.82
N ASP A 220 1.17 -24.48 13.08
CA ASP A 220 1.81 -24.25 14.38
C ASP A 220 1.01 -23.21 15.18
N GLU A 221 0.37 -23.68 16.26
CA GLU A 221 -0.46 -22.86 17.16
C GLU A 221 0.34 -21.70 17.79
N ARG A 222 1.63 -21.91 18.09
CA ARG A 222 2.50 -20.85 18.68
C ARG A 222 2.73 -19.72 17.69
N VAL A 223 2.93 -20.08 16.40
CA VAL A 223 3.10 -19.10 15.32
C VAL A 223 1.81 -18.33 15.08
N VAL A 224 0.64 -19.00 15.13
CA VAL A 224 -0.68 -18.37 15.02
C VAL A 224 -0.91 -17.38 16.17
N MET A 225 -0.67 -17.80 17.43
CA MET A 225 -0.81 -16.91 18.58
C MET A 225 0.10 -15.69 18.47
N LEU A 226 1.37 -15.90 18.14
CA LEU A 226 2.34 -14.81 18.02
C LEU A 226 1.97 -13.84 16.89
N ALA A 227 1.52 -14.33 15.75
CA ALA A 227 1.07 -13.49 14.66
C ALA A 227 -0.17 -12.65 15.06
N GLY A 228 -1.09 -13.23 15.82
CA GLY A 228 -2.23 -12.50 16.38
C GLY A 228 -1.81 -11.36 17.31
N THR A 229 -0.80 -11.56 18.18
CA THR A 229 -0.28 -10.47 19.03
C THR A 229 0.43 -9.36 18.25
N LEU A 230 0.89 -9.66 17.04
CA LEU A 230 1.48 -8.68 16.11
C LEU A 230 0.42 -7.92 15.29
N GLY A 231 -0.87 -8.22 15.45
CA GLY A 231 -1.97 -7.59 14.71
C GLY A 231 -2.32 -8.25 13.37
N ALA A 232 -1.78 -9.44 13.09
CA ALA A 232 -2.13 -10.18 11.88
C ALA A 232 -3.41 -11.01 12.06
N HIS A 233 -4.18 -11.17 10.97
CA HIS A 233 -5.22 -12.20 10.94
C HIS A 233 -4.57 -13.58 10.80
N ALA A 234 -4.66 -14.41 11.84
CA ALA A 234 -4.01 -15.71 11.86
C ALA A 234 -5.02 -16.86 12.01
N ASN A 235 -4.87 -17.90 11.19
CA ASN A 235 -5.71 -19.08 11.19
C ASN A 235 -4.87 -20.35 11.40
N LEU A 236 -5.31 -21.21 12.32
CA LEU A 236 -4.70 -22.52 12.54
C LEU A 236 -5.16 -23.50 11.46
N LEU A 237 -4.21 -24.16 10.81
CA LEU A 237 -4.44 -25.27 9.91
C LEU A 237 -4.44 -26.58 10.70
N THR A 238 -5.60 -27.22 10.83
CA THR A 238 -5.76 -28.43 11.68
C THR A 238 -5.72 -29.72 10.89
N ASN A 239 -6.16 -29.70 9.63
CA ASN A 239 -6.21 -30.89 8.77
C ASN A 239 -5.98 -30.49 7.31
N PRO A 240 -5.00 -31.10 6.60
CA PRO A 240 -4.77 -30.81 5.18
C PRO A 240 -6.00 -30.99 4.29
N SER A 241 -6.83 -32.00 4.56
CA SER A 241 -8.05 -32.29 3.78
C SER A 241 -9.18 -31.29 4.01
N SER A 242 -9.09 -30.46 5.06
CA SER A 242 -10.05 -29.40 5.39
C SER A 242 -9.39 -28.02 5.39
N ALA A 243 -8.40 -27.82 4.55
CA ALA A 243 -7.71 -26.53 4.39
C ALA A 243 -8.75 -25.43 4.07
N PRO A 244 -8.64 -24.25 4.70
CA PRO A 244 -9.58 -23.18 4.45
C PRO A 244 -9.50 -22.73 2.99
N ARG A 245 -10.63 -22.27 2.47
CA ARG A 245 -10.69 -21.72 1.12
C ARG A 245 -9.81 -20.46 1.07
N LEU A 246 -8.85 -20.46 0.19
CA LEU A 246 -8.06 -19.26 -0.13
C LEU A 246 -8.96 -18.32 -0.93
N LEU A 247 -9.11 -17.10 -0.43
CA LEU A 247 -9.77 -16.03 -1.16
C LEU A 247 -8.70 -15.07 -1.67
N ALA A 248 -8.65 -14.91 -2.97
CA ALA A 248 -7.71 -14.06 -3.65
C ALA A 248 -8.39 -12.96 -4.44
N ASP A 249 -7.68 -11.89 -4.60
CA ASP A 249 -7.97 -10.83 -5.54
C ASP A 249 -6.70 -10.47 -6.33
N PRO A 250 -6.81 -9.71 -7.42
CA PRO A 250 -5.66 -9.32 -8.23
C PRO A 250 -4.62 -8.44 -7.52
N TRP A 251 -4.89 -7.97 -6.31
CA TRP A 251 -4.05 -7.08 -5.49
C TRP A 251 -3.37 -7.82 -4.34
N SER A 252 -3.56 -9.14 -4.26
CA SER A 252 -3.03 -9.98 -3.20
C SER A 252 -1.87 -10.84 -3.69
N ALA A 253 -0.86 -10.99 -2.82
CA ALA A 253 0.21 -11.95 -2.93
C ALA A 253 0.00 -13.11 -1.97
N ILE A 254 0.45 -14.30 -2.34
CA ILE A 254 0.57 -15.44 -1.45
C ILE A 254 2.00 -15.94 -1.44
N VAL A 255 2.54 -16.21 -0.24
CA VAL A 255 3.89 -16.74 -0.07
C VAL A 255 3.86 -18.00 0.79
N PHE A 256 4.53 -19.05 0.32
CA PHE A 256 4.65 -20.33 0.97
C PHE A 256 6.01 -20.44 1.65
N LEU A 257 6.00 -20.48 2.98
CA LEU A 257 7.19 -20.62 3.84
C LEU A 257 7.16 -21.97 4.57
N PHE A 258 6.82 -23.00 3.83
CA PHE A 258 6.79 -24.38 4.33
C PHE A 258 8.07 -25.13 4.04
N HIS A 259 8.37 -26.07 4.95
CA HIS A 259 9.24 -27.22 4.71
C HIS A 259 8.44 -28.54 4.76
N ASP A 260 7.11 -28.45 4.82
CA ASP A 260 6.21 -29.59 5.01
C ASP A 260 5.44 -29.91 3.72
N HIS A 261 5.61 -31.14 3.23
CA HIS A 261 5.01 -31.62 2.01
C HIS A 261 3.52 -31.99 2.15
N ALA A 262 2.96 -32.03 3.36
CA ALA A 262 1.58 -32.44 3.56
C ALA A 262 0.59 -31.31 3.25
N TRP A 263 0.94 -30.07 3.59
CA TRP A 263 0.08 -28.89 3.43
C TRP A 263 0.28 -28.15 2.11
N GLU A 264 1.52 -28.05 1.67
CA GLU A 264 1.91 -27.18 0.56
C GLU A 264 1.19 -27.52 -0.76
N PRO A 265 1.11 -28.80 -1.23
CA PRO A 265 0.52 -29.09 -2.52
C PRO A 265 -0.96 -28.71 -2.63
N LEU A 266 -1.74 -28.96 -1.57
CA LEU A 266 -3.19 -28.67 -1.55
C LEU A 266 -3.48 -27.16 -1.56
N LEU A 267 -2.76 -26.39 -0.74
CA LEU A 267 -2.92 -24.95 -0.67
C LEU A 267 -2.38 -24.26 -1.93
N MET A 268 -1.30 -24.81 -2.52
CA MET A 268 -0.72 -24.27 -3.74
C MET A 268 -1.62 -24.54 -4.96
N GLU A 269 -2.27 -25.70 -5.03
CA GLU A 269 -3.30 -26.00 -6.04
C GLU A 269 -4.47 -24.99 -5.96
N GLN A 270 -4.96 -24.69 -4.76
CA GLN A 270 -5.96 -23.63 -4.56
C GLN A 270 -5.43 -22.25 -5.00
N ALA A 271 -4.19 -21.91 -4.62
CA ALA A 271 -3.59 -20.64 -5.01
C ALA A 271 -3.48 -20.49 -6.52
N LEU A 272 -3.02 -21.53 -7.22
CA LEU A 272 -2.84 -21.52 -8.67
C LEU A 272 -4.14 -21.34 -9.46
N SER A 273 -5.29 -21.69 -8.86
CA SER A 273 -6.61 -21.48 -9.46
C SER A 273 -7.17 -20.06 -9.22
N GLN A 274 -6.46 -19.18 -8.52
CA GLN A 274 -6.93 -17.88 -8.08
C GLN A 274 -6.15 -16.72 -8.74
N PRO A 275 -6.69 -15.48 -8.77
CA PRO A 275 -6.11 -14.35 -9.48
C PRO A 275 -5.04 -13.58 -8.66
N TRP A 276 -4.17 -14.26 -7.90
CA TRP A 276 -3.06 -13.61 -7.21
C TRP A 276 -2.13 -12.92 -8.22
N PHE A 277 -1.64 -11.72 -7.89
CA PHE A 277 -0.61 -11.11 -8.72
C PHE A 277 0.77 -11.75 -8.49
N PHE A 278 0.97 -12.41 -7.34
CA PHE A 278 2.24 -12.99 -6.94
C PHE A 278 2.01 -14.30 -6.16
N ILE A 279 2.70 -15.37 -6.56
CA ILE A 279 2.73 -16.65 -5.84
C ILE A 279 4.19 -17.00 -5.62
N GLY A 280 4.66 -16.85 -4.39
CA GLY A 280 6.05 -17.11 -4.02
C GLY A 280 6.22 -18.36 -3.17
N ALA A 281 7.33 -19.06 -3.31
CA ALA A 281 7.62 -20.23 -2.48
C ALA A 281 9.08 -20.30 -2.07
N MET A 282 9.31 -20.55 -0.77
CA MET A 282 10.62 -20.78 -0.20
C MET A 282 11.17 -22.15 -0.63
N GLY A 283 12.48 -22.30 -0.62
CA GLY A 283 13.19 -23.55 -0.87
C GLY A 283 14.29 -23.41 -1.90
N SER A 284 15.13 -24.44 -1.99
CA SER A 284 16.18 -24.53 -3.00
C SER A 284 15.62 -24.78 -4.41
N ARG A 285 16.45 -24.65 -5.42
CA ARG A 285 16.08 -25.04 -6.78
C ARG A 285 15.64 -26.51 -6.88
N GLY A 286 16.30 -27.39 -6.12
CA GLY A 286 15.93 -28.81 -6.03
C GLY A 286 14.55 -28.99 -5.37
N THR A 287 14.28 -28.29 -4.28
CA THR A 287 12.97 -28.29 -3.61
C THR A 287 11.89 -27.82 -4.57
N HIS A 288 12.19 -26.77 -5.36
CA HIS A 288 11.24 -26.27 -6.36
C HIS A 288 10.97 -27.28 -7.48
N ALA A 289 12.00 -27.98 -7.98
CA ALA A 289 11.82 -29.01 -8.99
C ALA A 289 10.89 -30.13 -8.50
N ASN A 290 11.10 -30.65 -7.28
CA ASN A 290 10.24 -31.65 -6.67
C ASN A 290 8.79 -31.11 -6.46
N ARG A 291 8.64 -29.85 -6.06
CA ARG A 291 7.32 -29.19 -5.94
C ARG A 291 6.59 -29.20 -7.27
N LEU A 292 7.26 -28.82 -8.36
CA LEU A 292 6.64 -28.81 -9.68
C LEU A 292 6.24 -30.20 -10.13
N GLU A 293 7.07 -31.23 -9.85
CA GLU A 293 6.74 -32.64 -10.18
C GLU A 293 5.49 -33.11 -9.43
N THR A 294 5.41 -32.85 -8.11
CA THR A 294 4.24 -33.19 -7.31
C THR A 294 2.96 -32.48 -7.82
N LEU A 295 3.08 -31.23 -8.24
CA LEU A 295 1.92 -30.49 -8.78
C LEU A 295 1.50 -30.99 -10.18
N ARG A 296 2.44 -31.43 -11.02
CA ARG A 296 2.16 -32.07 -12.29
C ARG A 296 1.41 -33.41 -12.11
N GLU A 297 1.85 -34.24 -11.17
CA GLU A 297 1.18 -35.49 -10.83
C GLU A 297 -0.25 -35.27 -10.36
N ARG A 298 -0.56 -34.08 -9.78
CA ARG A 298 -1.89 -33.65 -9.40
C ARG A 298 -2.70 -33.05 -10.56
N GLY A 299 -2.13 -33.00 -11.76
CA GLY A 299 -2.80 -32.56 -12.98
C GLY A 299 -2.81 -31.06 -13.25
N LEU A 300 -1.94 -30.27 -12.58
CA LEU A 300 -1.87 -28.83 -12.85
C LEU A 300 -1.12 -28.57 -14.18
N PRO A 301 -1.64 -27.61 -14.99
CA PRO A 301 -1.02 -27.28 -16.28
C PRO A 301 0.26 -26.46 -16.09
N GLU A 302 1.20 -26.58 -17.02
CA GLU A 302 2.49 -25.87 -16.98
C GLU A 302 2.35 -24.35 -16.90
N GLU A 303 1.33 -23.78 -17.52
CA GLU A 303 1.04 -22.34 -17.45
C GLU A 303 0.75 -21.88 -16.02
N ALA A 304 0.03 -22.69 -15.23
CA ALA A 304 -0.22 -22.41 -13.82
C ALA A 304 1.08 -22.56 -13.01
N LEU A 305 1.85 -23.61 -13.27
CA LEU A 305 3.11 -23.87 -12.57
C LEU A 305 4.14 -22.77 -12.82
N ALA A 306 4.18 -22.20 -14.01
CA ALA A 306 5.07 -21.08 -14.35
C ALA A 306 4.80 -19.79 -13.56
N ARG A 307 3.64 -19.69 -12.89
CA ARG A 307 3.32 -18.54 -12.00
C ARG A 307 4.04 -18.60 -10.66
N ILE A 308 4.61 -19.75 -10.29
CA ILE A 308 5.29 -19.92 -9.00
C ILE A 308 6.69 -19.33 -9.07
N ILE A 309 6.94 -18.33 -8.25
CA ILE A 309 8.26 -17.70 -8.12
C ILE A 309 9.02 -18.41 -7.00
N ALA A 310 10.06 -19.16 -7.39
CA ALA A 310 10.93 -19.87 -6.46
C ALA A 310 12.36 -20.00 -7.04
N PRO A 311 13.40 -19.86 -6.21
CA PRO A 311 13.39 -19.50 -4.79
C PRO A 311 12.83 -18.10 -4.53
N LEU A 312 12.02 -17.98 -3.48
CA LEU A 312 11.46 -16.69 -3.03
C LEU A 312 12.55 -15.77 -2.49
N GLY A 313 12.50 -14.50 -2.88
CA GLY A 313 13.36 -13.45 -2.37
C GLY A 313 14.37 -12.88 -3.35
N LEU A 314 14.68 -11.60 -3.21
CA LEU A 314 15.66 -10.87 -4.04
C LEU A 314 17.11 -11.09 -3.59
N ILE A 315 17.32 -11.42 -2.30
CA ILE A 315 18.65 -11.66 -1.71
C ILE A 315 18.96 -13.15 -1.81
N PRO A 316 19.94 -13.57 -2.63
CA PRO A 316 20.28 -14.97 -2.75
C PRO A 316 20.80 -15.57 -1.44
N SER A 317 20.39 -16.78 -1.14
CA SER A 317 20.91 -17.56 0.01
C SER A 317 20.76 -16.88 1.37
N ALA A 318 19.70 -16.09 1.58
CA ALA A 318 19.34 -15.59 2.90
C ALA A 318 19.16 -16.76 3.87
N ARG A 319 19.86 -16.73 5.03
CA ARG A 319 19.90 -17.87 5.97
C ARG A 319 19.24 -17.55 7.31
N ASP A 320 19.07 -16.27 7.62
CA ASP A 320 18.38 -15.85 8.84
C ASP A 320 16.96 -15.39 8.51
N PRO A 321 16.01 -15.55 9.44
CA PRO A 321 14.60 -15.23 9.23
C PRO A 321 14.34 -13.76 8.86
N GLY A 322 15.13 -12.84 9.41
CA GLY A 322 14.97 -11.39 9.16
C GLY A 322 15.35 -11.02 7.72
N THR A 323 16.52 -11.46 7.26
CA THR A 323 16.98 -11.24 5.88
C THR A 323 16.04 -11.94 4.89
N MET A 324 15.56 -13.15 5.21
CA MET A 324 14.59 -13.87 4.36
C MET A 324 13.27 -13.08 4.25
N ALA A 325 12.73 -12.59 5.35
CA ALA A 325 11.51 -11.80 5.38
C ALA A 325 11.65 -10.50 4.56
N LEU A 326 12.75 -9.76 4.76
CA LEU A 326 13.05 -8.56 4.00
C LEU A 326 13.14 -8.84 2.50
N SER A 327 13.87 -9.89 2.14
CA SER A 327 14.09 -10.33 0.75
C SER A 327 12.78 -10.72 0.06
N ALA A 328 11.94 -11.50 0.75
CA ALA A 328 10.63 -11.92 0.26
C ALA A 328 9.68 -10.74 0.10
N LEU A 329 9.58 -9.87 1.11
CA LEU A 329 8.67 -8.73 1.07
C LEU A 329 9.07 -7.69 0.02
N ALA A 330 10.37 -7.47 -0.18
CA ALA A 330 10.87 -6.61 -1.24
C ALA A 330 10.48 -7.14 -2.64
N GLN A 331 10.56 -8.45 -2.85
CA GLN A 331 10.14 -9.08 -4.11
C GLN A 331 8.62 -8.98 -4.33
N VAL A 332 7.83 -9.18 -3.29
CA VAL A 332 6.37 -9.00 -3.33
C VAL A 332 6.00 -7.55 -3.65
N ALA A 333 6.65 -6.59 -3.00
CA ALA A 333 6.42 -5.16 -3.24
C ALA A 333 6.78 -4.74 -4.67
N ASP A 334 7.89 -5.24 -5.21
CA ASP A 334 8.26 -5.00 -6.61
C ASP A 334 7.26 -5.64 -7.58
N GLY A 335 6.81 -6.87 -7.31
CA GLY A 335 5.76 -7.54 -8.08
C GLY A 335 4.43 -6.78 -8.06
N TYR A 336 4.06 -6.20 -6.91
CA TYR A 336 2.87 -5.36 -6.79
C TYR A 336 2.98 -4.11 -7.66
N ARG A 337 4.12 -3.41 -7.60
CA ARG A 337 4.39 -2.23 -8.44
C ARG A 337 4.31 -2.57 -9.93
N GLN A 338 4.85 -3.71 -10.34
CA GLN A 338 4.76 -4.18 -11.74
C GLN A 338 3.32 -4.50 -12.14
N ALA A 339 2.54 -5.14 -11.26
CA ALA A 339 1.13 -5.44 -11.51
C ALA A 339 0.28 -4.18 -11.68
N LEU A 340 0.63 -3.08 -10.99
CA LEU A 340 -0.02 -1.77 -11.17
C LEU A 340 0.27 -1.13 -12.54
N VAL A 341 1.41 -1.40 -13.13
CA VAL A 341 1.80 -0.82 -14.44
C VAL A 341 1.26 -1.64 -15.61
N MET A 342 1.14 -2.97 -15.45
CA MET A 342 0.71 -3.87 -16.53
C MET A 342 -0.82 -4.00 -16.68
N ARG A 343 -1.59 -3.46 -15.77
CA ARG A 343 -3.07 -3.50 -15.75
C ARG A 343 -3.67 -2.19 -16.18
#